data_936edbacadc8e3f6a3da5ecacfd695e7
#
_entry.id   936edbacadc8e3f6a3da5ecacfd695e7
#
_cell.length_a   1.000
_cell.length_b   1.000
_cell.length_c   1.000
_cell.angle_alpha   90.00
_cell.angle_beta   90.00
_cell.angle_gamma   90.00
#
_symmetry.space_group_name_H-M   'P 1'
#
loop_
_entity.id
_entity.type
_entity.pdbx_description
1 polymer ?
#
loop_
_entity_poly.entity_id
_entity_poly.type
_entity_poly.pdbx_seq_one_letter_code
_entity_poly.pdbx_strand_id
1 'polypeptide(L)'
;KDKVDLSHRFKASCTKIETNEGEIKVPVTASSELRAGVAVRQHKQDGVHTSRIPGLATSTKGTLLAIYDARYESPRDLQGHMDICLNRSTDGGQTWQPMQVVLDMKDWGGLPEKYNGVSDANILVDENTGDIYVAGLWMHGVLDGKTGEWVSGMTKDSTRWIHQWREKGSQPGFGVKETSQFLIAKSTDDGQTWNPPVNITEQTKRKEWWLYAPAPGHGITLQDGTLVFPTQGRDKDGHPFSNITWSKDGGKTWSASNPAFTNVTEC
;
A
#
# COMPACT_ATOMS: atom_id res chain seq x y z
N LYS A 1 -13.46 -28.68 6.49
CA LYS A 1 -13.37 -27.42 7.29
C LYS A 1 -14.21 -26.41 6.54
N ASP A 2 -15.39 -26.11 7.08
CA ASP A 2 -16.30 -25.15 6.50
C ASP A 2 -15.64 -23.76 6.54
N LYS A 3 -15.60 -23.09 5.40
CA LYS A 3 -15.12 -21.70 5.34
C LYS A 3 -16.14 -20.83 6.06
N VAL A 4 -15.75 -20.23 7.16
CA VAL A 4 -16.58 -19.23 7.83
C VAL A 4 -16.64 -18.01 6.90
N ASP A 5 -17.84 -17.67 6.44
CA ASP A 5 -18.08 -16.42 5.71
C ASP A 5 -18.10 -15.26 6.70
N LEU A 6 -17.01 -14.52 6.78
CA LEU A 6 -16.86 -13.37 7.69
C LEU A 6 -17.76 -12.19 7.32
N SER A 7 -18.32 -12.18 6.11
CA SER A 7 -19.32 -11.16 5.69
C SER A 7 -20.71 -11.47 6.25
N HIS A 8 -20.93 -12.65 6.84
CA HIS A 8 -22.22 -13.02 7.38
C HIS A 8 -22.63 -12.10 8.55
N ARG A 9 -23.87 -11.66 8.50
CA ARG A 9 -24.45 -10.85 9.58
C ARG A 9 -24.96 -11.76 10.69
N PHE A 10 -24.48 -11.55 11.91
CA PHE A 10 -24.97 -12.20 13.09
C PHE A 10 -25.98 -11.30 13.79
N LYS A 11 -27.18 -11.82 14.04
CA LYS A 11 -28.19 -11.12 14.81
C LYS A 11 -28.23 -11.72 16.20
N ALA A 12 -27.89 -10.90 17.20
CA ALA A 12 -28.11 -11.24 18.60
C ALA A 12 -29.36 -10.52 19.12
N SER A 13 -30.25 -11.23 19.81
CA SER A 13 -31.40 -10.65 20.46
C SER A 13 -31.47 -11.07 21.93
N CYS A 14 -31.73 -10.12 22.79
CA CYS A 14 -31.98 -10.39 24.20
C CYS A 14 -33.48 -10.24 24.46
N THR A 15 -34.12 -11.32 24.93
CA THR A 15 -35.56 -11.36 25.28
C THR A 15 -35.81 -11.47 26.77
N LYS A 16 -34.79 -11.89 27.52
CA LYS A 16 -34.85 -12.00 28.97
C LYS A 16 -33.46 -11.87 29.60
N ILE A 17 -33.40 -11.44 30.81
CA ILE A 17 -32.20 -11.40 31.63
C ILE A 17 -32.48 -12.24 32.91
N GLU A 18 -31.64 -13.23 33.18
CA GLU A 18 -31.72 -14.00 34.45
C GLU A 18 -30.80 -13.36 35.49
N THR A 19 -31.30 -13.09 36.65
CA THR A 19 -30.55 -12.54 37.79
C THR A 19 -30.72 -13.47 38.99
N ASN A 20 -29.94 -13.25 40.05
CA ASN A 20 -30.09 -13.96 41.30
C ASN A 20 -31.43 -13.64 42.01
N GLU A 21 -32.15 -12.60 41.60
CA GLU A 21 -33.47 -12.19 42.13
C GLU A 21 -34.63 -12.64 41.22
N GLY A 22 -34.34 -13.29 40.11
CA GLY A 22 -35.33 -13.81 39.16
C GLY A 22 -35.16 -13.38 37.73
N GLU A 23 -36.14 -13.73 36.90
CA GLU A 23 -36.16 -13.42 35.46
C GLU A 23 -36.78 -12.05 35.20
N ILE A 24 -36.06 -11.22 34.48
CA ILE A 24 -36.55 -9.93 33.97
C ILE A 24 -36.83 -10.08 32.49
N LYS A 25 -38.10 -9.94 32.07
CA LYS A 25 -38.46 -9.88 30.66
C LYS A 25 -38.06 -8.52 30.09
N VAL A 26 -37.34 -8.55 28.98
CA VAL A 26 -36.96 -7.32 28.23
C VAL A 26 -38.20 -6.85 27.44
N PRO A 27 -38.81 -5.72 27.79
CA PRO A 27 -40.08 -5.28 27.19
C PRO A 27 -39.96 -4.87 25.72
N VAL A 28 -38.73 -4.55 25.27
CA VAL A 28 -38.43 -4.27 23.89
C VAL A 28 -37.24 -5.16 23.51
N THR A 29 -37.41 -5.98 22.50
CA THR A 29 -36.31 -6.85 22.01
C THR A 29 -35.16 -5.98 21.54
N ALA A 30 -34.11 -5.87 22.31
CA ALA A 30 -32.87 -5.29 21.89
C ALA A 30 -32.20 -6.27 20.88
N SER A 31 -31.97 -5.84 19.69
CA SER A 31 -31.24 -6.63 18.70
C SER A 31 -30.02 -5.85 18.21
N SER A 32 -28.89 -6.54 18.10
CA SER A 32 -27.68 -6.00 17.48
C SER A 32 -27.31 -6.89 16.32
N GLU A 33 -27.01 -6.27 15.19
CA GLU A 33 -26.38 -6.97 14.06
C GLU A 33 -24.87 -6.78 14.18
N LEU A 34 -24.15 -7.89 14.29
CA LEU A 34 -22.69 -7.92 14.30
C LEU A 34 -22.18 -8.53 12.99
N ARG A 35 -21.26 -7.85 12.36
CA ARG A 35 -20.43 -8.45 11.30
C ARG A 35 -19.06 -8.78 11.88
N ALA A 36 -18.59 -9.99 11.67
CA ALA A 36 -17.22 -10.37 12.04
C ALA A 36 -16.17 -9.64 11.17
N GLY A 37 -16.56 -9.22 9.96
CA GLY A 37 -15.76 -8.42 9.06
C GLY A 37 -16.45 -8.27 7.70
N VAL A 38 -15.97 -7.32 6.91
CA VAL A 38 -16.33 -7.16 5.50
C VAL A 38 -15.07 -7.35 4.68
N ALA A 39 -15.07 -8.32 3.77
CA ALA A 39 -13.97 -8.49 2.84
C ALA A 39 -14.01 -7.35 1.84
N VAL A 40 -13.01 -6.47 1.86
CA VAL A 40 -12.83 -5.40 0.86
C VAL A 40 -12.54 -6.03 -0.50
N ARG A 41 -11.69 -7.08 -0.50
CA ARG A 41 -11.30 -7.82 -1.71
C ARG A 41 -11.31 -9.32 -1.47
N GLN A 42 -11.63 -10.06 -2.51
CA GLN A 42 -11.55 -11.53 -2.52
C GLN A 42 -10.45 -12.00 -3.49
N HIS A 43 -9.92 -13.18 -3.24
CA HIS A 43 -8.95 -13.81 -4.12
C HIS A 43 -9.51 -13.95 -5.54
N LYS A 44 -8.74 -13.53 -6.54
CA LYS A 44 -9.08 -13.52 -7.98
C LYS A 44 -10.22 -12.60 -8.40
N GLN A 45 -10.67 -11.71 -7.52
CA GLN A 45 -11.65 -10.70 -7.88
C GLN A 45 -11.01 -9.68 -8.84
N ASP A 46 -11.77 -9.26 -9.88
CA ASP A 46 -11.35 -8.28 -10.91
C ASP A 46 -9.99 -8.61 -11.57
N GLY A 47 -9.67 -9.90 -11.74
CA GLY A 47 -8.43 -10.35 -12.34
C GLY A 47 -7.19 -10.29 -11.45
N VAL A 48 -7.32 -9.80 -10.22
CA VAL A 48 -6.22 -9.73 -9.23
C VAL A 48 -6.07 -11.07 -8.54
N HIS A 49 -4.92 -11.72 -8.71
CA HIS A 49 -4.64 -13.00 -8.05
C HIS A 49 -4.64 -12.84 -6.52
N THR A 50 -3.94 -11.84 -6.00
CA THR A 50 -3.80 -11.63 -4.55
C THR A 50 -3.74 -10.14 -4.22
N SER A 51 -4.53 -9.70 -3.24
CA SER A 51 -4.40 -8.37 -2.64
C SER A 51 -3.57 -8.50 -1.36
N ARG A 52 -2.52 -7.68 -1.23
CA ARG A 52 -1.60 -7.69 -0.08
C ARG A 52 -1.20 -6.28 0.34
N ILE A 53 -0.45 -6.20 1.45
CA ILE A 53 0.10 -4.93 1.96
C ILE A 53 -1.02 -3.89 2.15
N PRO A 54 -2.02 -4.20 3.00
CA PRO A 54 -3.15 -3.30 3.16
C PRO A 54 -2.79 -2.06 3.96
N GLY A 55 -3.31 -0.92 3.55
CA GLY A 55 -3.37 0.32 4.33
C GLY A 55 -4.82 0.79 4.45
N LEU A 56 -5.15 1.45 5.55
CA LEU A 56 -6.48 2.02 5.78
C LEU A 56 -6.33 3.43 6.34
N ALA A 57 -7.04 4.37 5.73
CA ALA A 57 -7.16 5.74 6.22
C ALA A 57 -8.61 6.21 6.14
N THR A 58 -8.92 7.25 6.91
CA THR A 58 -10.20 7.95 6.82
C THR A 58 -9.95 9.36 6.30
N SER A 59 -10.64 9.75 5.25
CA SER A 59 -10.53 11.11 4.73
C SER A 59 -11.20 12.13 5.66
N THR A 60 -10.91 13.42 5.45
CA THR A 60 -11.55 14.52 6.21
C THR A 60 -13.08 14.58 6.02
N LYS A 61 -13.61 13.90 5.00
CA LYS A 61 -15.06 13.76 4.75
C LYS A 61 -15.64 12.50 5.38
N GLY A 62 -14.85 11.67 6.08
CA GLY A 62 -15.29 10.43 6.69
C GLY A 62 -15.32 9.23 5.73
N THR A 63 -14.81 9.36 4.51
CA THR A 63 -14.66 8.25 3.58
C THR A 63 -13.54 7.32 4.04
N LEU A 64 -13.82 6.01 4.15
CA LEU A 64 -12.80 5.01 4.38
C LEU A 64 -12.09 4.69 3.06
N LEU A 65 -10.76 4.64 3.12
CA LEU A 65 -9.86 4.45 1.98
C LEU A 65 -8.99 3.23 2.27
N ALA A 66 -9.26 2.11 1.62
CA ALA A 66 -8.49 0.89 1.76
C ALA A 66 -7.58 0.72 0.55
N ILE A 67 -6.27 0.84 0.75
CA ILE A 67 -5.26 0.63 -0.29
C ILE A 67 -4.59 -0.73 -0.13
N TYR A 68 -4.02 -1.23 -1.20
CA TYR A 68 -3.30 -2.51 -1.23
C TYR A 68 -2.53 -2.68 -2.53
N ASP A 69 -1.56 -3.61 -2.51
CA ASP A 69 -0.95 -4.14 -3.73
C ASP A 69 -1.96 -5.06 -4.44
N ALA A 70 -2.27 -4.77 -5.68
CA ALA A 70 -2.99 -5.67 -6.58
C ALA A 70 -1.98 -6.52 -7.38
N ARG A 71 -1.72 -7.74 -6.94
CA ARG A 71 -0.78 -8.68 -7.56
C ARG A 71 -1.53 -9.55 -8.56
N TYR A 72 -1.30 -9.35 -9.85
CA TYR A 72 -2.16 -9.94 -10.89
C TYR A 72 -1.89 -11.42 -11.12
N GLU A 73 -0.64 -11.89 -11.05
CA GLU A 73 -0.28 -13.22 -11.52
C GLU A 73 0.03 -14.21 -10.40
N SER A 74 0.53 -13.74 -9.27
CA SER A 74 0.95 -14.60 -8.17
C SER A 74 0.97 -13.85 -6.83
N PRO A 75 1.08 -14.55 -5.68
CA PRO A 75 1.21 -13.91 -4.38
C PRO A 75 2.63 -13.35 -4.11
N ARG A 76 3.54 -13.44 -5.07
CA ARG A 76 4.94 -13.06 -4.90
C ARG A 76 5.11 -11.57 -4.66
N ASP A 77 6.16 -11.26 -3.95
CA ASP A 77 6.59 -9.91 -3.64
C ASP A 77 7.41 -9.33 -4.79
N LEU A 78 7.12 -8.07 -5.16
CA LEU A 78 7.91 -7.22 -6.07
C LEU A 78 8.51 -7.90 -7.30
N GLN A 79 7.73 -8.70 -8.01
CA GLN A 79 8.16 -9.31 -9.27
C GLN A 79 6.93 -9.64 -10.11
N GLY A 80 6.83 -8.99 -11.24
CA GLY A 80 5.70 -9.12 -12.13
C GLY A 80 4.74 -7.93 -12.02
N HIS A 81 3.67 -8.01 -12.75
CA HIS A 81 2.66 -6.95 -12.82
C HIS A 81 1.96 -6.76 -11.47
N MET A 82 2.15 -5.60 -10.90
CA MET A 82 1.51 -5.16 -9.66
C MET A 82 1.21 -3.67 -9.72
N ASP A 83 0.03 -3.29 -9.23
CA ASP A 83 -0.37 -1.91 -9.05
C ASP A 83 -0.76 -1.66 -7.61
N ILE A 84 -0.73 -0.40 -7.19
CA ILE A 84 -1.41 0.01 -5.98
C ILE A 84 -2.83 0.40 -6.33
N CYS A 85 -3.77 -0.31 -5.71
CA CYS A 85 -5.20 -0.12 -5.88
C CYS A 85 -5.87 0.36 -4.60
N LEU A 86 -7.08 0.90 -4.75
CA LEU A 86 -7.87 1.47 -3.68
C LEU A 86 -9.34 1.08 -3.83
N ASN A 87 -9.99 0.77 -2.71
CA ASN A 87 -11.44 0.76 -2.60
C ASN A 87 -11.89 1.84 -1.61
N ARG A 88 -13.01 2.48 -1.90
CA ARG A 88 -13.62 3.53 -1.08
C ARG A 88 -14.91 3.04 -0.44
N SER A 89 -15.18 3.49 0.78
CA SER A 89 -16.47 3.32 1.44
C SER A 89 -16.93 4.65 2.04
N THR A 90 -18.17 5.03 1.75
CA THR A 90 -18.80 6.25 2.26
C THR A 90 -19.91 5.96 3.29
N ASP A 91 -20.04 4.71 3.72
CA ASP A 91 -21.08 4.22 4.63
C ASP A 91 -20.49 3.52 5.88
N GLY A 92 -19.26 3.90 6.27
CA GLY A 92 -18.60 3.32 7.43
C GLY A 92 -18.14 1.88 7.23
N GLY A 93 -17.81 1.49 6.00
CA GLY A 93 -17.27 0.16 5.66
C GLY A 93 -18.35 -0.90 5.47
N GLN A 94 -19.62 -0.52 5.39
CA GLN A 94 -20.71 -1.47 5.14
C GLN A 94 -20.67 -1.98 3.70
N THR A 95 -20.39 -1.08 2.75
CA THR A 95 -20.16 -1.41 1.34
C THR A 95 -18.91 -0.72 0.83
N TRP A 96 -18.31 -1.31 -0.20
CA TRP A 96 -17.10 -0.80 -0.82
C TRP A 96 -17.34 -0.59 -2.31
N GLN A 97 -16.93 0.57 -2.80
CA GLN A 97 -17.01 0.92 -4.22
C GLN A 97 -16.05 0.04 -5.04
N PRO A 98 -16.20 -0.03 -6.36
CA PRO A 98 -15.28 -0.76 -7.23
C PRO A 98 -13.83 -0.37 -7.03
N MET A 99 -12.94 -1.31 -7.31
CA MET A 99 -11.50 -1.10 -7.30
C MET A 99 -11.09 0.02 -8.24
N GLN A 100 -10.22 0.90 -7.77
CA GLN A 100 -9.54 1.93 -8.56
C GLN A 100 -8.06 1.60 -8.60
N VAL A 101 -7.42 1.72 -9.77
CA VAL A 101 -5.97 1.68 -9.90
C VAL A 101 -5.43 3.09 -9.65
N VAL A 102 -4.52 3.22 -8.68
CA VAL A 102 -3.98 4.51 -8.24
C VAL A 102 -2.56 4.72 -8.73
N LEU A 103 -1.69 3.72 -8.57
CA LEU A 103 -0.33 3.74 -9.06
C LEU A 103 -0.12 2.59 -10.03
N ASP A 104 -0.10 2.91 -11.31
CA ASP A 104 0.18 2.02 -12.44
C ASP A 104 1.19 2.72 -13.35
N MET A 105 2.32 2.09 -13.58
CA MET A 105 3.38 2.65 -14.41
C MET A 105 3.37 2.12 -15.85
N LYS A 106 2.54 1.13 -16.15
CA LYS A 106 2.45 0.54 -17.50
C LYS A 106 3.83 0.20 -18.09
N ASP A 107 3.99 0.38 -19.37
CA ASP A 107 5.29 0.30 -20.06
C ASP A 107 6.09 1.58 -19.78
N TRP A 108 6.77 1.63 -18.65
CA TRP A 108 7.51 2.81 -18.21
C TRP A 108 9.03 2.63 -18.37
N GLY A 109 9.72 3.70 -18.78
CA GLY A 109 11.17 3.68 -18.99
C GLY A 109 11.64 2.72 -20.09
N GLY A 110 10.76 2.34 -21.00
CA GLY A 110 11.04 1.35 -22.04
C GLY A 110 11.01 -0.09 -21.52
N LEU A 111 10.42 -0.31 -20.34
CA LEU A 111 10.34 -1.59 -19.65
C LEU A 111 8.90 -2.11 -19.67
N PRO A 112 8.67 -3.38 -20.08
CA PRO A 112 7.32 -3.94 -20.22
C PRO A 112 6.53 -4.02 -18.92
N GLU A 113 5.24 -3.65 -18.96
CA GLU A 113 4.30 -3.67 -17.84
C GLU A 113 4.28 -5.02 -17.09
N LYS A 114 4.31 -6.12 -17.83
CA LYS A 114 4.29 -7.47 -17.24
C LYS A 114 5.38 -7.76 -16.22
N TYR A 115 6.43 -6.94 -16.18
CA TYR A 115 7.53 -7.01 -15.21
C TYR A 115 7.55 -5.80 -14.28
N ASN A 116 6.63 -4.87 -14.44
CA ASN A 116 6.52 -3.68 -13.61
C ASN A 116 5.69 -3.97 -12.37
N GLY A 117 6.25 -3.70 -11.19
CA GLY A 117 5.55 -3.83 -9.92
C GLY A 117 5.60 -2.55 -9.14
N VAL A 118 4.43 -2.06 -8.69
CA VAL A 118 4.33 -1.03 -7.65
C VAL A 118 3.79 -1.70 -6.39
N SER A 119 4.54 -1.65 -5.31
CA SER A 119 4.27 -2.33 -4.04
C SER A 119 4.47 -1.40 -2.85
N ASP A 120 4.31 -1.92 -1.64
CA ASP A 120 4.47 -1.21 -0.37
C ASP A 120 3.55 0.01 -0.27
N ALA A 121 2.25 -0.26 -0.51
CA ALA A 121 1.22 0.76 -0.49
C ALA A 121 1.18 1.54 0.83
N ASN A 122 1.30 2.86 0.73
CA ASN A 122 1.14 3.77 1.88
C ASN A 122 0.18 4.89 1.50
N ILE A 123 -0.73 5.25 2.42
CA ILE A 123 -1.71 6.32 2.23
C ILE A 123 -1.56 7.40 3.29
N LEU A 124 -1.66 8.66 2.88
CA LEU A 124 -1.64 9.81 3.77
C LEU A 124 -2.79 10.74 3.43
N VAL A 125 -3.50 11.21 4.44
CA VAL A 125 -4.52 12.25 4.32
C VAL A 125 -3.94 13.54 4.91
N ASP A 126 -3.91 14.61 4.13
CA ASP A 126 -3.63 15.95 4.64
C ASP A 126 -4.87 16.46 5.38
N GLU A 127 -4.80 16.48 6.70
CA GLU A 127 -5.92 16.87 7.56
C GLU A 127 -6.31 18.35 7.41
N ASN A 128 -5.42 19.19 6.86
CA ASN A 128 -5.68 20.62 6.68
C ASN A 128 -6.42 20.93 5.37
N THR A 129 -6.08 20.20 4.30
CA THR A 129 -6.63 20.47 2.96
C THR A 129 -7.64 19.41 2.51
N GLY A 130 -7.59 18.22 3.07
CA GLY A 130 -8.33 17.05 2.63
C GLY A 130 -7.71 16.34 1.42
N ASP A 131 -6.53 16.79 0.96
CA ASP A 131 -5.79 16.12 -0.09
C ASP A 131 -5.32 14.74 0.37
N ILE A 132 -5.32 13.78 -0.53
CA ILE A 132 -4.92 12.40 -0.24
C ILE A 132 -3.73 12.06 -1.11
N TYR A 133 -2.71 11.46 -0.50
CA TYR A 133 -1.51 10.99 -1.17
C TYR A 133 -1.39 9.47 -1.02
N VAL A 134 -1.08 8.80 -2.11
CA VAL A 134 -0.74 7.37 -2.11
C VAL A 134 0.68 7.22 -2.62
N ALA A 135 1.51 6.57 -1.84
CA ALA A 135 2.91 6.31 -2.15
C ALA A 135 3.13 4.83 -2.42
N GLY A 136 4.13 4.54 -3.25
CA GLY A 136 4.51 3.17 -3.59
C GLY A 136 5.95 3.07 -4.07
N LEU A 137 6.48 1.86 -3.95
CA LEU A 137 7.79 1.46 -4.46
C LEU A 137 7.60 0.80 -5.82
N TRP A 138 8.12 1.41 -6.87
CA TRP A 138 8.21 0.77 -8.17
C TRP A 138 9.51 -0.01 -8.32
N MET A 139 9.40 -1.22 -8.85
CA MET A 139 10.54 -2.04 -9.26
C MET A 139 10.19 -2.79 -10.55
N HIS A 140 11.21 -3.10 -11.36
CA HIS A 140 11.01 -3.80 -12.62
C HIS A 140 11.73 -5.14 -12.64
N GLY A 141 11.00 -6.17 -13.07
CA GLY A 141 11.50 -7.46 -13.51
C GLY A 141 12.55 -8.11 -12.64
N VAL A 142 13.42 -8.82 -13.31
CA VAL A 142 14.53 -9.54 -12.71
C VAL A 142 15.79 -9.24 -13.47
N LEU A 143 16.84 -8.88 -12.75
CA LEU A 143 18.19 -8.79 -13.31
C LEU A 143 18.94 -10.10 -13.11
N ASP A 144 19.71 -10.50 -14.10
CA ASP A 144 20.68 -11.58 -13.94
C ASP A 144 21.81 -11.13 -13.00
N GLY A 145 22.00 -11.87 -11.91
CA GLY A 145 22.96 -11.51 -10.86
C GLY A 145 24.44 -11.52 -11.32
N LYS A 146 24.76 -12.17 -12.45
CA LYS A 146 26.11 -12.24 -12.99
C LYS A 146 26.39 -11.15 -13.99
N THR A 147 25.45 -10.93 -14.91
CA THR A 147 25.64 -9.98 -16.01
C THR A 147 25.12 -8.58 -15.69
N GLY A 148 24.16 -8.46 -14.77
CA GLY A 148 23.46 -7.22 -14.47
C GLY A 148 22.49 -6.79 -15.57
N GLU A 149 22.18 -7.66 -16.50
CA GLU A 149 21.23 -7.42 -17.58
C GLU A 149 19.84 -7.90 -17.21
N TRP A 150 18.81 -7.30 -17.81
CA TRP A 150 17.43 -7.76 -17.64
C TRP A 150 17.28 -9.18 -18.18
N VAL A 151 16.75 -10.08 -17.35
CA VAL A 151 16.41 -11.42 -17.78
C VAL A 151 15.24 -11.33 -18.76
N SER A 152 15.50 -11.65 -20.01
CA SER A 152 14.49 -11.67 -21.06
C SER A 152 13.74 -13.01 -21.13
N GLY A 153 12.61 -13.03 -21.84
CA GLY A 153 11.83 -14.26 -22.06
C GLY A 153 11.14 -14.83 -20.84
N MET A 154 11.11 -14.10 -19.73
CA MET A 154 10.32 -14.51 -18.55
C MET A 154 8.85 -14.38 -18.83
N THR A 155 8.07 -15.34 -18.34
CA THR A 155 6.62 -15.39 -18.45
C THR A 155 5.99 -15.48 -17.05
N LYS A 156 4.67 -15.38 -16.98
CA LYS A 156 3.92 -15.58 -15.73
C LYS A 156 4.20 -16.93 -15.05
N ASP A 157 4.62 -17.94 -15.83
CA ASP A 157 4.90 -19.30 -15.35
C ASP A 157 6.38 -19.50 -14.97
N SER A 158 7.22 -18.46 -15.13
CA SER A 158 8.63 -18.53 -14.77
C SER A 158 8.80 -18.67 -13.27
N THR A 159 9.67 -19.58 -12.85
CA THR A 159 10.01 -19.83 -11.44
C THR A 159 11.32 -19.16 -11.01
N ARG A 160 12.09 -18.62 -11.96
CA ARG A 160 13.40 -18.01 -11.73
C ARG A 160 13.28 -16.51 -11.46
N TRP A 161 12.50 -16.17 -10.42
CA TRP A 161 12.36 -14.80 -9.95
C TRP A 161 13.38 -14.54 -8.84
N ILE A 162 14.23 -13.51 -9.02
CA ILE A 162 15.22 -13.06 -8.04
C ILE A 162 14.63 -11.86 -7.31
N HIS A 163 14.77 -11.84 -5.99
CA HIS A 163 14.33 -10.69 -5.21
C HIS A 163 15.26 -9.51 -5.46
N GLN A 164 14.73 -8.41 -5.96
CA GLN A 164 15.51 -7.34 -6.56
C GLN A 164 16.47 -6.64 -5.59
N TRP A 165 16.13 -6.52 -4.32
CA TRP A 165 17.03 -5.88 -3.34
C TRP A 165 18.19 -6.74 -2.84
N ARG A 166 18.25 -8.00 -3.22
CA ARG A 166 19.35 -8.90 -2.86
C ARG A 166 20.43 -9.01 -3.91
N GLU A 167 20.08 -8.62 -5.12
CA GLU A 167 20.93 -8.72 -6.31
C GLU A 167 21.17 -7.30 -6.89
N LYS A 168 21.38 -7.21 -8.19
CA LYS A 168 21.58 -5.93 -8.87
C LYS A 168 20.28 -5.18 -9.21
N GLY A 169 19.14 -5.62 -8.73
CA GLY A 169 17.86 -5.03 -9.07
C GLY A 169 17.60 -3.68 -8.43
N SER A 170 18.05 -3.49 -7.20
CA SER A 170 18.00 -2.19 -6.52
C SER A 170 19.40 -1.84 -6.07
N GLN A 171 20.00 -0.86 -6.73
CA GLN A 171 21.39 -0.44 -6.55
C GLN A 171 21.48 1.04 -6.20
N PRO A 172 22.68 1.54 -5.81
CA PRO A 172 22.96 2.97 -5.77
C PRO A 172 22.66 3.65 -7.10
N GLY A 173 22.36 4.95 -7.05
CA GLY A 173 21.98 5.73 -8.23
C GLY A 173 20.51 6.15 -8.22
N PHE A 174 20.03 6.62 -9.38
CA PHE A 174 18.67 7.12 -9.54
C PHE A 174 17.96 6.55 -10.77
N GLY A 175 18.70 5.91 -11.66
CA GLY A 175 18.18 5.41 -12.93
C GLY A 175 17.17 4.28 -12.74
N VAL A 176 16.22 4.20 -13.67
CA VAL A 176 15.13 3.22 -13.65
C VAL A 176 15.67 1.78 -13.69
N LYS A 177 16.79 1.53 -14.39
CA LYS A 177 17.41 0.20 -14.47
C LYS A 177 18.33 -0.13 -13.31
N GLU A 178 18.77 0.87 -12.54
CA GLU A 178 19.69 0.64 -11.43
C GLU A 178 18.93 0.43 -10.12
N THR A 179 17.91 1.24 -9.86
CA THR A 179 17.32 1.31 -8.53
C THR A 179 15.80 1.41 -8.57
N SER A 180 15.17 0.97 -7.49
CA SER A 180 13.75 1.18 -7.23
C SER A 180 13.39 2.66 -7.24
N GLN A 181 12.15 2.95 -7.61
CA GLN A 181 11.66 4.32 -7.72
C GLN A 181 10.54 4.58 -6.71
N PHE A 182 10.62 5.69 -6.01
CA PHE A 182 9.60 6.13 -5.06
C PHE A 182 8.58 7.00 -5.79
N LEU A 183 7.35 6.51 -5.87
CA LEU A 183 6.24 7.15 -6.58
C LEU A 183 5.19 7.68 -5.62
N ILE A 184 4.58 8.80 -5.99
CA ILE A 184 3.42 9.35 -5.28
C ILE A 184 2.35 9.75 -6.29
N ALA A 185 1.08 9.40 -6.01
CA ALA A 185 -0.10 9.96 -6.65
C ALA A 185 -0.89 10.81 -5.63
N LYS A 186 -1.59 11.83 -6.12
CA LYS A 186 -2.39 12.76 -5.31
C LYS A 186 -3.83 12.79 -5.80
N SER A 187 -4.76 12.82 -4.87
CA SER A 187 -6.18 13.14 -5.10
C SER A 187 -6.58 14.39 -4.32
N THR A 188 -7.38 15.25 -4.94
CA THR A 188 -7.97 16.46 -4.31
C THR A 188 -9.48 16.39 -4.20
N ASP A 189 -10.08 15.25 -4.55
CA ASP A 189 -11.53 15.03 -4.64
C ASP A 189 -12.00 13.83 -3.80
N ASP A 190 -11.37 13.62 -2.64
CA ASP A 190 -11.71 12.55 -1.70
C ASP A 190 -11.41 11.13 -2.24
N GLY A 191 -10.36 11.01 -3.05
CA GLY A 191 -9.93 9.74 -3.63
C GLY A 191 -10.79 9.25 -4.78
N GLN A 192 -11.59 10.13 -5.42
CA GLN A 192 -12.40 9.77 -6.58
C GLN A 192 -11.55 9.71 -7.86
N THR A 193 -10.65 10.69 -8.02
CA THR A 193 -9.70 10.71 -9.14
C THR A 193 -8.29 10.97 -8.63
N TRP A 194 -7.28 10.60 -9.43
CA TRP A 194 -5.88 10.67 -9.08
C TRP A 194 -5.07 11.33 -10.19
N ASN A 195 -4.14 12.18 -9.80
CA ASN A 195 -3.15 12.72 -10.73
C ASN A 195 -2.19 11.59 -11.18
N PRO A 196 -1.59 11.72 -12.37
CA PRO A 196 -0.52 10.81 -12.78
C PRO A 196 0.56 10.69 -11.71
N PRO A 197 1.18 9.50 -11.54
CA PRO A 197 2.25 9.30 -10.57
C PRO A 197 3.43 10.25 -10.79
N VAL A 198 3.95 10.79 -9.69
CA VAL A 198 5.16 11.62 -9.66
C VAL A 198 6.28 10.81 -9.04
N ASN A 199 7.42 10.76 -9.72
CA ASN A 199 8.63 10.12 -9.21
C ASN A 199 9.40 11.10 -8.32
N ILE A 200 9.53 10.78 -7.04
CA ILE A 200 10.23 11.60 -6.04
C ILE A 200 11.59 11.01 -5.62
N THR A 201 12.08 10.00 -6.32
CA THR A 201 13.31 9.28 -5.97
C THR A 201 14.49 10.23 -5.80
N GLU A 202 14.73 11.12 -6.76
CA GLU A 202 15.86 12.05 -6.70
C GLU A 202 15.74 13.11 -5.61
N GLN A 203 14.52 13.39 -5.14
CA GLN A 203 14.28 14.33 -4.04
C GLN A 203 14.58 13.72 -2.67
N THR A 204 14.42 12.40 -2.55
CA THR A 204 14.35 11.74 -1.24
C THR A 204 15.45 10.72 -1.01
N LYS A 205 15.82 9.94 -2.03
CA LYS A 205 16.86 8.92 -1.94
C LYS A 205 18.25 9.57 -2.02
N ARG A 206 19.19 9.13 -1.18
CA ARG A 206 20.61 9.45 -1.40
C ARG A 206 21.20 8.56 -2.50
N LYS A 207 22.09 9.12 -3.30
CA LYS A 207 22.68 8.42 -4.44
C LYS A 207 23.35 7.10 -4.06
N GLU A 208 23.99 7.08 -2.90
CA GLU A 208 24.72 5.91 -2.38
C GLU A 208 23.82 4.83 -1.75
N TRP A 209 22.54 5.12 -1.50
CA TRP A 209 21.60 4.14 -0.95
C TRP A 209 21.17 3.15 -2.03
N TRP A 210 20.96 1.90 -1.65
CA TRP A 210 20.51 0.85 -2.54
C TRP A 210 19.00 0.92 -2.77
N LEU A 211 18.23 0.88 -1.72
CA LEU A 211 16.77 0.96 -1.73
C LEU A 211 16.31 2.20 -0.98
N TYR A 212 15.25 2.82 -1.46
CA TYR A 212 14.48 3.79 -0.68
C TYR A 212 13.01 3.73 -1.08
N ALA A 213 12.13 3.53 -0.11
CA ALA A 213 10.72 3.21 -0.34
C ALA A 213 9.83 3.74 0.80
N PRO A 214 8.51 3.91 0.58
CA PRO A 214 7.59 4.03 1.69
C PRO A 214 7.61 2.73 2.51
N ALA A 215 7.38 2.83 3.81
CA ALA A 215 6.97 1.67 4.60
C ALA A 215 5.46 1.47 4.40
N PRO A 216 4.98 0.20 4.38
CA PRO A 216 3.55 -0.07 4.18
C PRO A 216 2.65 0.55 5.24
N GLY A 217 1.39 0.86 4.87
CA GLY A 217 0.36 1.31 5.82
C GLY A 217 -0.12 2.73 5.58
N HIS A 218 0.12 3.64 6.53
CA HIS A 218 -0.32 5.02 6.40
C HIS A 218 0.68 6.04 6.95
N GLY A 219 0.71 7.22 6.33
CA GLY A 219 1.38 8.41 6.81
C GLY A 219 0.49 9.26 7.72
N ILE A 220 1.02 10.38 8.18
CA ILE A 220 0.33 11.30 9.09
C ILE A 220 0.56 12.76 8.68
N THR A 221 -0.36 13.64 9.09
CA THR A 221 -0.17 15.09 9.09
C THR A 221 0.21 15.53 10.50
N LEU A 222 1.33 16.22 10.65
CA LEU A 222 1.74 16.78 11.94
C LEU A 222 0.95 18.06 12.27
N GLN A 223 1.00 18.50 13.52
CA GLN A 223 0.27 19.70 13.98
C GLN A 223 0.66 20.98 13.24
N ASP A 224 1.88 21.06 12.73
CA ASP A 224 2.36 22.19 11.92
C ASP A 224 2.01 22.09 10.43
N GLY A 225 1.24 21.07 10.04
CA GLY A 225 0.85 20.78 8.66
C GLY A 225 1.89 20.02 7.86
N THR A 226 3.00 19.58 8.46
CA THR A 226 3.99 18.75 7.79
C THR A 226 3.39 17.38 7.47
N LEU A 227 3.45 16.98 6.21
CA LEU A 227 3.06 15.66 5.74
C LEU A 227 4.22 14.69 5.95
N VAL A 228 3.97 13.52 6.52
CA VAL A 228 5.02 12.55 6.85
C VAL A 228 4.63 11.15 6.42
N PHE A 229 5.46 10.53 5.59
CA PHE A 229 5.45 9.09 5.33
C PHE A 229 6.51 8.39 6.17
N PRO A 230 6.20 7.28 6.86
CA PRO A 230 7.22 6.35 7.31
C PRO A 230 7.90 5.73 6.09
N THR A 231 9.22 5.60 6.16
CA THR A 231 10.02 5.12 5.02
C THR A 231 11.10 4.17 5.47
N GLN A 232 11.53 3.34 4.55
CA GLN A 232 12.57 2.34 4.72
C GLN A 232 13.61 2.44 3.62
N GLY A 233 14.80 1.95 3.89
CA GLY A 233 15.86 1.95 2.90
C GLY A 233 16.97 0.97 3.20
N ARG A 234 17.94 0.95 2.31
CA ARG A 234 19.23 0.27 2.50
C ARG A 234 20.34 1.25 2.25
N ASP A 235 21.28 1.34 3.19
CA ASP A 235 22.40 2.26 3.12
C ASP A 235 23.43 1.86 2.04
N LYS A 236 24.55 2.58 1.99
CA LYS A 236 25.66 2.33 1.05
C LYS A 236 26.26 0.92 1.15
N ASP A 237 26.14 0.28 2.30
CA ASP A 237 26.66 -1.06 2.58
C ASP A 237 25.56 -2.14 2.45
N GLY A 238 24.32 -1.73 2.11
CA GLY A 238 23.15 -2.60 1.97
C GLY A 238 22.45 -2.94 3.28
N HIS A 239 22.83 -2.30 4.41
CA HIS A 239 22.15 -2.51 5.69
C HIS A 239 20.79 -1.82 5.70
N PRO A 240 19.76 -2.51 6.19
CA PRO A 240 18.42 -1.92 6.26
C PRO A 240 18.35 -0.82 7.32
N PHE A 241 17.54 0.20 7.03
CA PHE A 241 17.24 1.28 7.98
C PHE A 241 15.79 1.75 7.81
N SER A 242 15.27 2.40 8.84
CA SER A 242 14.01 3.17 8.76
C SER A 242 14.25 4.65 9.05
N ASN A 243 13.41 5.46 8.45
CA ASN A 243 13.40 6.91 8.62
C ASN A 243 12.04 7.49 8.20
N ILE A 244 11.98 8.78 7.90
CA ILE A 244 10.78 9.45 7.38
C ILE A 244 11.08 10.23 6.11
N THR A 245 10.07 10.29 5.23
CA THR A 245 9.98 11.24 4.12
C THR A 245 8.88 12.25 4.43
N TRP A 246 9.17 13.52 4.25
CA TRP A 246 8.26 14.58 4.66
C TRP A 246 8.17 15.72 3.64
N SER A 247 7.04 16.45 3.68
CA SER A 247 6.78 17.68 2.91
C SER A 247 6.20 18.76 3.81
N LYS A 248 6.67 20.01 3.62
CA LYS A 248 6.14 21.20 4.31
C LYS A 248 5.37 22.16 3.40
N ASP A 249 5.19 21.80 2.15
CA ASP A 249 4.62 22.67 1.12
C ASP A 249 3.41 22.04 0.40
N GLY A 250 2.70 21.15 1.12
CA GLY A 250 1.52 20.47 0.58
C GLY A 250 1.88 19.48 -0.53
N GLY A 251 2.97 18.74 -0.35
CA GLY A 251 3.38 17.65 -1.25
C GLY A 251 4.00 18.13 -2.57
N LYS A 252 4.39 19.41 -2.69
CA LYS A 252 5.08 19.92 -3.89
C LYS A 252 6.53 19.45 -3.94
N THR A 253 7.19 19.46 -2.78
CA THR A 253 8.55 18.93 -2.61
C THR A 253 8.62 17.98 -1.42
N TRP A 254 9.52 17.01 -1.51
CA TRP A 254 9.70 15.99 -0.49
C TRP A 254 11.16 15.87 -0.09
N SER A 255 11.39 15.57 1.16
CA SER A 255 12.73 15.41 1.73
C SER A 255 12.78 14.16 2.61
N ALA A 256 13.93 13.51 2.67
CA ALA A 256 14.14 12.38 3.58
C ALA A 256 14.98 12.79 4.78
N SER A 257 14.70 12.22 5.94
CA SER A 257 15.54 12.37 7.12
C SER A 257 16.79 11.47 7.02
N ASN A 258 17.72 11.65 7.94
CA ASN A 258 18.76 10.67 8.18
C ASN A 258 18.12 9.34 8.64
N PRO A 259 18.80 8.19 8.45
CA PRO A 259 18.41 6.95 9.12
C PRO A 259 18.21 7.16 10.62
N ALA A 260 17.05 6.78 11.13
CA ALA A 260 16.70 6.87 12.55
C ALA A 260 17.06 5.59 13.29
N PHE A 261 16.77 4.45 12.66
CA PHE A 261 17.08 3.12 13.17
C PHE A 261 17.77 2.30 12.08
N THR A 262 18.74 1.50 12.48
CA THR A 262 19.48 0.59 11.60
C THR A 262 19.17 -0.87 11.94
N ASN A 263 19.35 -1.76 10.96
CA ASN A 263 19.01 -3.18 11.05
C ASN A 263 17.51 -3.45 11.26
N VAL A 264 16.66 -2.57 10.76
CA VAL A 264 15.19 -2.68 10.79
C VAL A 264 14.64 -2.45 9.40
N THR A 265 13.52 -3.11 9.10
CA THR A 265 12.73 -2.92 7.88
C THR A 265 11.27 -2.72 8.24
N GLU A 266 10.52 -2.01 7.40
CA GLU A 266 9.07 -1.87 7.52
C GLU A 266 8.62 -1.36 8.90
N CYS A 267 9.03 -0.16 9.25
CA CYS A 267 8.66 0.47 10.53
C CYS A 267 7.40 1.31 10.40
#